data_86c2c80eeb117344b4af6f4bef38b785
#
_entry.id   86c2c80eeb117344b4af6f4bef38b785
#
_cell.length_a   1.000
_cell.length_b   1.000
_cell.length_c   1.000
_cell.angle_alpha   90.00
_cell.angle_beta   90.00
_cell.angle_gamma   90.00
#
_symmetry.space_group_name_H-M   'P 1'
#
loop_
_entity.id
_entity.type
_entity.pdbx_description
1 polymer ?
#
loop_
_entity_poly.entity_id
_entity_poly.type
_entity_poly.pdbx_seq_one_letter_code
_entity_poly.pdbx_strand_id
1 'polypeptide(L)'
;GNPEEGDGPGQLRFMYASELMKSGDYWARVLRCSKNMSLSRVRRTFSIMGRGEDSSDGDLSKFFYPAMQAADIFELKVDIAIGGMDQRKAHMYMREVGDKWGWYKATCVHTPIISGLKSTGARMESFDHKMSKSNPGGAILLHDEPDRLRKKMRKAFLDPNEENSPVYELIEHIIFPE
;
A
#
# COMPACT_ATOMS: atom_id res chain seq x y z
N GLY A 1 -25.49 -5.12 -2.02
CA GLY A 1 -25.77 -5.92 -0.84
C GLY A 1 -24.56 -5.88 0.06
N ASN A 2 -24.75 -5.73 1.37
CA ASN A 2 -23.66 -5.93 2.31
C ASN A 2 -23.15 -7.36 2.11
N PRO A 3 -21.83 -7.58 1.92
CA PRO A 3 -21.31 -8.92 1.98
C PRO A 3 -21.62 -9.47 3.38
N GLU A 4 -22.22 -10.65 3.46
CA GLU A 4 -22.46 -11.30 4.73
C GLU A 4 -21.11 -11.52 5.41
N GLU A 5 -20.94 -10.96 6.60
CA GLU A 5 -19.77 -11.23 7.43
C GLU A 5 -19.80 -12.70 7.85
N GLY A 6 -18.77 -13.44 7.50
CA GLY A 6 -18.66 -14.83 7.86
C GLY A 6 -17.24 -15.36 7.76
N ASP A 7 -17.00 -16.48 8.43
CA ASP A 7 -15.70 -17.16 8.43
C ASP A 7 -15.63 -18.32 7.40
N GLY A 8 -16.56 -18.37 6.45
CA GLY A 8 -16.64 -19.41 5.43
C GLY A 8 -15.77 -19.13 4.19
N PRO A 9 -15.51 -20.15 3.36
CA PRO A 9 -14.79 -19.97 2.09
C PRO A 9 -15.51 -18.98 1.17
N GLY A 10 -14.74 -18.00 0.63
CA GLY A 10 -15.28 -16.99 -0.28
C GLY A 10 -16.00 -15.81 0.39
N GLN A 11 -15.98 -15.74 1.71
CA GLN A 11 -16.57 -14.62 2.45
C GLN A 11 -15.58 -13.46 2.62
N LEU A 12 -16.11 -12.24 2.53
CA LEU A 12 -15.34 -11.02 2.77
C LEU A 12 -15.46 -10.64 4.25
N ARG A 13 -14.33 -10.49 4.92
CA ARG A 13 -14.27 -10.06 6.31
C ARG A 13 -13.65 -8.68 6.41
N PHE A 14 -14.33 -7.77 7.08
CA PHE A 14 -13.79 -6.48 7.49
C PHE A 14 -13.35 -6.57 8.94
N MET A 15 -12.14 -6.06 9.23
CA MET A 15 -11.62 -5.98 10.58
C MET A 15 -11.07 -4.60 10.86
N TYR A 16 -11.43 -4.03 11.98
CA TYR A 16 -10.84 -2.77 12.45
C TYR A 16 -9.53 -3.04 13.17
N ALA A 17 -8.49 -2.28 12.84
CA ALA A 17 -7.19 -2.37 13.52
C ALA A 17 -7.33 -2.21 15.05
N SER A 18 -8.28 -1.40 15.50
CA SER A 18 -8.60 -1.23 16.93
C SER A 18 -9.01 -2.54 17.63
N GLU A 19 -9.48 -3.55 16.92
CA GLU A 19 -9.81 -4.86 17.49
C GLU A 19 -8.54 -5.65 17.78
N LEU A 20 -7.58 -5.64 16.87
CA LEU A 20 -6.27 -6.27 17.06
C LEU A 20 -5.53 -5.60 18.22
N MET A 21 -5.57 -4.27 18.29
CA MET A 21 -4.86 -3.48 19.29
C MET A 21 -5.37 -3.67 20.74
N LYS A 22 -6.51 -4.32 20.95
CA LYS A 22 -7.01 -4.67 22.30
C LYS A 22 -6.21 -5.81 22.93
N SER A 23 -5.51 -6.61 22.15
CA SER A 23 -4.78 -7.79 22.62
C SER A 23 -3.37 -7.43 23.11
N GLY A 24 -3.00 -7.91 24.30
CA GLY A 24 -1.62 -7.83 24.79
C GLY A 24 -0.66 -8.65 23.92
N ASP A 25 -1.10 -9.77 23.37
CA ASP A 25 -0.31 -10.62 22.49
C ASP A 25 0.02 -9.90 21.16
N TYR A 26 -0.93 -9.12 20.63
CA TYR A 26 -0.68 -8.26 19.48
C TYR A 26 0.46 -7.29 19.75
N TRP A 27 0.43 -6.58 20.88
CA TRP A 27 1.49 -5.62 21.22
C TRP A 27 2.83 -6.30 21.49
N ALA A 28 2.84 -7.47 22.12
CA ALA A 28 4.05 -8.29 22.25
C ALA A 28 4.64 -8.65 20.89
N ARG A 29 3.79 -8.94 19.90
CA ARG A 29 4.19 -9.20 18.51
C ARG A 29 4.75 -7.96 17.83
N VAL A 30 4.09 -6.80 17.98
CA VAL A 30 4.59 -5.51 17.48
C VAL A 30 6.00 -5.21 18.02
N LEU A 31 6.21 -5.39 19.32
CA LEU A 31 7.52 -5.18 19.96
C LEU A 31 8.58 -6.16 19.42
N ARG A 32 8.23 -7.43 19.19
CA ARG A 32 9.14 -8.40 18.56
C ARG A 32 9.48 -7.99 17.13
N CYS A 33 8.51 -7.52 16.35
CA CYS A 33 8.76 -6.94 15.04
C CYS A 33 9.73 -5.75 15.16
N SER A 34 9.43 -4.79 16.01
CA SER A 34 10.24 -3.57 16.19
C SER A 34 11.70 -3.88 16.55
N LYS A 35 11.95 -4.92 17.35
CA LYS A 35 13.32 -5.33 17.74
C LYS A 35 14.21 -5.72 16.55
N ASN A 36 13.63 -6.04 15.41
CA ASN A 36 14.37 -6.46 14.21
C ASN A 36 14.61 -5.34 13.21
N MET A 37 14.19 -4.11 13.53
CA MET A 37 14.30 -2.99 12.61
C MET A 37 15.19 -1.91 13.19
N SER A 38 16.26 -1.56 12.46
CA SER A 38 17.08 -0.41 12.82
C SER A 38 16.33 0.90 12.54
N LEU A 39 16.64 1.95 13.28
CA LEU A 39 16.04 3.28 13.11
C LEU A 39 16.22 3.81 11.67
N SER A 40 17.40 3.62 11.08
CA SER A 40 17.65 4.02 9.69
C SER A 40 16.77 3.28 8.69
N ARG A 41 16.45 2.02 8.97
CA ARG A 41 15.53 1.23 8.14
C ARG A 41 14.10 1.70 8.29
N VAL A 42 13.65 2.00 9.52
CA VAL A 42 12.30 2.57 9.76
C VAL A 42 12.13 3.85 8.97
N ARG A 43 13.10 4.76 9.00
CA ARG A 43 13.04 6.01 8.23
C ARG A 43 12.83 5.77 6.74
N ARG A 44 13.53 4.80 6.14
CA ARG A 44 13.33 4.44 4.72
C ARG A 44 11.95 3.84 4.41
N THR A 45 11.22 3.38 5.42
CA THR A 45 9.84 2.90 5.24
C THR A 45 8.80 4.01 5.33
N PHE A 46 9.16 5.23 5.73
CA PHE A 46 8.23 6.37 5.77
C PHE A 46 7.62 6.68 4.40
N SER A 47 8.33 6.36 3.35
CA SER A 47 7.80 6.39 1.99
C SER A 47 6.55 5.53 1.80
N ILE A 48 6.39 4.43 2.55
CA ILE A 48 5.18 3.58 2.55
C ILE A 48 3.97 4.36 3.05
N MET A 49 4.21 5.30 3.98
CA MET A 49 3.17 6.17 4.55
C MET A 49 2.89 7.42 3.71
N GLY A 50 3.50 7.54 2.52
CA GLY A 50 3.36 8.71 1.66
C GLY A 50 4.08 9.96 2.18
N ARG A 51 5.19 9.80 2.91
CA ARG A 51 5.97 10.90 3.48
C ARG A 51 7.43 10.79 3.06
N GLY A 52 8.09 11.94 2.86
CA GLY A 52 9.52 12.00 2.58
C GLY A 52 10.37 11.47 3.73
N GLU A 53 11.55 10.94 3.42
CA GLU A 53 12.51 10.41 4.41
C GLU A 53 12.99 11.48 5.40
N ASP A 54 12.95 12.77 4.99
CA ASP A 54 13.41 13.93 5.75
C ASP A 54 12.35 14.56 6.67
N SER A 55 11.18 13.92 6.84
CA SER A 55 10.20 14.45 7.80
C SER A 55 10.70 14.26 9.24
N SER A 56 11.65 15.13 9.64
CA SER A 56 12.28 15.16 10.96
C SER A 56 11.28 15.39 12.12
N ASP A 57 10.09 15.92 11.83
CA ASP A 57 9.04 16.23 12.80
C ASP A 57 8.05 15.07 13.03
N GLY A 58 8.52 13.84 12.91
CA GLY A 58 7.71 12.66 13.18
C GLY A 58 7.61 12.39 14.68
N ASP A 59 6.39 12.38 15.24
CA ASP A 59 6.18 11.81 16.56
C ASP A 59 6.58 10.31 16.58
N LEU A 60 6.88 9.78 17.76
CA LEU A 60 7.35 8.40 17.96
C LEU A 60 6.39 7.36 17.38
N SER A 61 5.08 7.65 17.32
CA SER A 61 4.07 6.71 16.84
C SER A 61 4.31 6.28 15.40
N LYS A 62 4.85 7.16 14.55
CA LYS A 62 5.18 6.86 13.16
C LYS A 62 6.21 5.75 13.01
N PHE A 63 7.10 5.61 13.99
CA PHE A 63 8.14 4.58 13.97
C PHE A 63 7.58 3.18 14.26
N PHE A 64 6.41 3.08 14.89
CA PHE A 64 5.75 1.80 15.11
C PHE A 64 4.99 1.28 13.89
N TYR A 65 4.60 2.15 12.96
CA TYR A 65 3.75 1.79 11.83
C TYR A 65 4.27 0.57 11.03
N PRO A 66 5.54 0.51 10.60
CA PRO A 66 6.03 -0.66 9.83
C PRO A 66 6.00 -1.96 10.65
N ALA A 67 6.25 -1.86 11.94
CA ALA A 67 6.21 -3.01 12.84
C ALA A 67 4.76 -3.48 13.08
N MET A 68 3.81 -2.55 13.18
CA MET A 68 2.39 -2.87 13.29
C MET A 68 1.89 -3.53 12.01
N GLN A 69 2.23 -3.01 10.84
CA GLN A 69 1.84 -3.62 9.56
C GLN A 69 2.38 -5.05 9.41
N ALA A 70 3.61 -5.30 9.85
CA ALA A 70 4.14 -6.67 9.86
C ALA A 70 3.40 -7.55 10.89
N ALA A 71 3.10 -7.02 12.07
CA ALA A 71 2.38 -7.75 13.11
C ALA A 71 0.95 -8.10 12.68
N ASP A 72 0.26 -7.20 11.95
CA ASP A 72 -1.07 -7.43 11.41
C ASP A 72 -1.11 -8.68 10.52
N ILE A 73 -0.14 -8.83 9.63
CA ILE A 73 -0.05 -9.99 8.72
C ILE A 73 0.08 -11.29 9.51
N PHE A 74 0.91 -11.30 10.56
CA PHE A 74 1.06 -12.47 11.42
C PHE A 74 -0.17 -12.73 12.30
N GLU A 75 -0.79 -11.68 12.83
CA GLU A 75 -1.96 -11.80 13.71
C GLU A 75 -3.17 -12.32 12.95
N LEU A 76 -3.37 -11.82 11.74
CA LEU A 76 -4.45 -12.25 10.85
C LEU A 76 -4.21 -13.63 10.23
N LYS A 77 -3.00 -14.19 10.40
CA LYS A 77 -2.61 -15.51 9.87
C LYS A 77 -2.91 -15.67 8.38
N VAL A 78 -2.69 -14.63 7.60
CA VAL A 78 -2.98 -14.66 6.16
C VAL A 78 -1.96 -15.49 5.40
N ASP A 79 -2.42 -16.25 4.41
CA ASP A 79 -1.56 -17.02 3.51
C ASP A 79 -1.00 -16.14 2.38
N ILE A 80 -1.80 -15.18 1.92
CA ILE A 80 -1.45 -14.25 0.84
C ILE A 80 -1.71 -12.82 1.29
N ALA A 81 -0.65 -11.99 1.29
CA ALA A 81 -0.73 -10.57 1.54
C ALA A 81 -0.64 -9.81 0.21
N ILE A 82 -1.67 -9.02 -0.11
CA ILE A 82 -1.74 -8.25 -1.37
C ILE A 82 -1.56 -6.77 -1.06
N GLY A 83 -0.76 -6.08 -1.87
CA GLY A 83 -0.58 -4.64 -1.77
C GLY A 83 0.02 -4.05 -3.04
N GLY A 84 0.06 -2.72 -3.13
CA GLY A 84 0.81 -2.06 -4.18
C GLY A 84 2.32 -2.26 -4.02
N MET A 85 3.08 -2.01 -5.07
CA MET A 85 4.56 -2.10 -5.05
C MET A 85 5.18 -1.19 -3.97
N ASP A 86 4.52 -0.11 -3.58
CA ASP A 86 4.93 0.76 -2.47
C ASP A 86 4.94 0.04 -1.12
N GLN A 87 4.11 -1.02 -0.94
CA GLN A 87 4.06 -1.82 0.28
C GLN A 87 5.13 -2.92 0.33
N ARG A 88 5.89 -3.13 -0.75
CA ARG A 88 6.88 -4.21 -0.86
C ARG A 88 7.93 -4.17 0.26
N LYS A 89 8.37 -2.97 0.67
CA LYS A 89 9.36 -2.83 1.75
C LYS A 89 8.83 -3.39 3.08
N ALA A 90 7.55 -3.15 3.39
CA ALA A 90 6.91 -3.70 4.60
C ALA A 90 6.73 -5.21 4.52
N HIS A 91 6.34 -5.73 3.37
CA HIS A 91 6.21 -7.17 3.15
C HIS A 91 7.56 -7.90 3.25
N MET A 92 8.63 -7.35 2.69
CA MET A 92 9.98 -7.93 2.83
C MET A 92 10.44 -7.90 4.28
N TYR A 93 10.15 -6.81 4.99
CA TYR A 93 10.43 -6.73 6.43
C TYR A 93 9.67 -7.80 7.23
N MET A 94 8.38 -7.97 6.97
CA MET A 94 7.59 -9.05 7.59
C MET A 94 8.25 -10.41 7.38
N ARG A 95 8.70 -10.74 6.16
CA ARG A 95 9.35 -12.02 5.86
C ARG A 95 10.64 -12.22 6.65
N GLU A 96 11.48 -11.19 6.77
CA GLU A 96 12.71 -11.24 7.59
C GLU A 96 12.42 -11.46 9.08
N VAL A 97 11.36 -10.82 9.59
CA VAL A 97 10.89 -11.04 10.96
C VAL A 97 10.42 -12.49 11.13
N GLY A 98 9.68 -13.01 10.16
CA GLY A 98 9.25 -14.42 10.13
C GLY A 98 10.43 -15.38 10.19
N ASP A 99 11.48 -15.16 9.39
CA ASP A 99 12.70 -15.98 9.42
C ASP A 99 13.37 -15.96 10.80
N LYS A 100 13.47 -14.78 11.41
CA LYS A 100 14.15 -14.62 12.71
C LYS A 100 13.42 -15.30 13.87
N TRP A 101 12.09 -15.29 13.85
CA TRP A 101 11.27 -15.83 14.94
C TRP A 101 10.70 -17.22 14.64
N GLY A 102 10.99 -17.79 13.46
CA GLY A 102 10.42 -19.06 13.01
C GLY A 102 8.90 -18.97 12.79
N TRP A 103 8.39 -17.79 12.41
CA TRP A 103 6.97 -17.61 12.14
C TRP A 103 6.64 -17.91 10.68
N TYR A 104 5.41 -18.38 10.46
CA TYR A 104 4.89 -18.58 9.11
C TYR A 104 4.95 -17.27 8.30
N LYS A 105 5.36 -17.37 7.04
CA LYS A 105 5.51 -16.22 6.15
C LYS A 105 4.46 -16.25 5.05
N ALA A 106 3.64 -15.21 5.01
CA ALA A 106 2.69 -15.03 3.92
C ALA A 106 3.41 -14.91 2.56
N THR A 107 2.78 -15.40 1.51
CA THR A 107 3.14 -15.07 0.14
C THR A 107 2.72 -13.64 -0.14
N CYS A 108 3.62 -12.84 -0.72
CA CYS A 108 3.35 -11.43 -0.98
C CYS A 108 3.13 -11.19 -2.47
N VAL A 109 1.98 -10.65 -2.83
CA VAL A 109 1.62 -10.26 -4.19
C VAL A 109 1.60 -8.74 -4.27
N HIS A 110 2.26 -8.19 -5.29
CA HIS A 110 2.35 -6.74 -5.47
C HIS A 110 1.76 -6.35 -6.82
N THR A 111 0.82 -5.38 -6.77
CA THR A 111 0.28 -4.76 -7.97
C THR A 111 1.13 -3.57 -8.39
N PRO A 112 1.22 -3.25 -9.68
CA PRO A 112 1.82 -2.00 -10.13
C PRO A 112 1.13 -0.80 -9.50
N ILE A 113 1.85 0.33 -9.43
CA ILE A 113 1.31 1.61 -8.98
C ILE A 113 0.96 2.41 -10.23
N ILE A 114 -0.24 2.94 -10.27
CA ILE A 114 -0.71 3.77 -11.38
C ILE A 114 -0.45 5.23 -11.03
N SER A 115 0.14 5.96 -11.97
CA SER A 115 0.39 7.39 -11.85
C SER A 115 -0.91 8.19 -11.91
N GLY A 116 -0.97 9.31 -11.18
CA GLY A 116 -2.07 10.25 -11.29
C GLY A 116 -2.16 10.84 -12.71
N LEU A 117 -3.38 11.03 -13.22
CA LEU A 117 -3.64 11.48 -14.60
C LEU A 117 -2.92 12.77 -15.01
N LYS A 118 -2.46 13.58 -14.07
CA LYS A 118 -1.75 14.83 -14.31
C LYS A 118 -0.24 14.71 -14.04
N SER A 119 0.25 13.52 -13.77
CA SER A 119 1.66 13.28 -13.56
C SER A 119 2.43 13.44 -14.87
N THR A 120 3.53 14.18 -14.83
CA THR A 120 4.32 14.55 -16.01
C THR A 120 5.44 13.55 -16.32
N GLY A 121 5.21 12.26 -16.20
CA GLY A 121 6.18 11.23 -16.64
C GLY A 121 7.50 11.16 -15.85
N ALA A 122 7.77 12.07 -14.94
CA ALA A 122 8.94 12.00 -14.06
C ALA A 122 8.89 10.67 -13.29
N ARG A 123 9.94 9.88 -13.40
CA ARG A 123 10.09 8.57 -12.76
C ARG A 123 9.52 8.60 -11.35
N MET A 124 8.69 7.64 -10.99
CA MET A 124 7.99 7.54 -9.70
C MET A 124 8.95 7.37 -8.50
N GLU A 125 9.84 8.32 -8.32
CA GLU A 125 10.68 8.41 -7.12
C GLU A 125 9.98 9.18 -5.99
N SER A 126 8.94 9.95 -6.30
CA SER A 126 8.14 10.67 -5.31
C SER A 126 6.70 10.16 -5.24
N PHE A 127 6.21 10.00 -4.02
CA PHE A 127 4.84 9.54 -3.70
C PHE A 127 3.75 10.48 -4.23
N ASP A 128 4.10 11.71 -4.59
CA ASP A 128 3.18 12.74 -5.09
C ASP A 128 2.64 12.41 -6.48
N HIS A 129 3.28 11.49 -7.20
CA HIS A 129 2.88 11.12 -8.56
C HIS A 129 1.87 9.98 -8.64
N LYS A 130 1.69 9.17 -7.57
CA LYS A 130 0.73 8.07 -7.61
C LYS A 130 -0.71 8.55 -7.63
N MET A 131 -1.56 7.81 -8.34
CA MET A 131 -3.01 8.05 -8.32
C MET A 131 -3.55 7.94 -6.90
N SER A 132 -4.23 8.99 -6.42
CA SER A 132 -4.70 9.07 -5.05
C SER A 132 -6.09 9.69 -4.96
N LYS A 133 -6.93 9.12 -4.09
CA LYS A 133 -8.25 9.68 -3.76
C LYS A 133 -8.16 11.09 -3.15
N SER A 134 -7.03 11.46 -2.58
CA SER A 134 -6.78 12.80 -2.03
C SER A 134 -6.68 13.87 -3.13
N ASN A 135 -6.43 13.46 -4.38
CA ASN A 135 -6.48 14.31 -5.56
C ASN A 135 -7.52 13.79 -6.55
N PRO A 136 -8.82 14.03 -6.31
CA PRO A 136 -9.90 13.46 -7.12
C PRO A 136 -9.89 13.92 -8.58
N GLY A 137 -9.27 15.06 -8.88
CA GLY A 137 -9.12 15.58 -10.25
C GLY A 137 -8.03 14.87 -11.07
N GLY A 138 -7.10 14.21 -10.39
CA GLY A 138 -6.02 13.42 -10.99
C GLY A 138 -6.19 11.92 -10.84
N ALA A 139 -7.31 11.45 -10.30
CA ALA A 139 -7.57 10.04 -10.06
C ALA A 139 -8.83 9.57 -10.75
N ILE A 140 -8.84 8.32 -11.23
CA ILE A 140 -10.03 7.60 -11.66
C ILE A 140 -10.59 6.88 -10.45
N LEU A 141 -11.85 7.15 -10.14
CA LEU A 141 -12.55 6.50 -9.03
C LEU A 141 -13.57 5.52 -9.62
N LEU A 142 -13.77 4.37 -8.98
CA LEU A 142 -14.70 3.33 -9.45
C LEU A 142 -16.15 3.82 -9.56
N HIS A 143 -16.50 4.86 -8.82
CA HIS A 143 -17.82 5.49 -8.83
C HIS A 143 -17.86 6.80 -9.64
N ASP A 144 -16.83 7.08 -10.45
CA ASP A 144 -16.89 8.24 -11.36
C ASP A 144 -17.94 8.00 -12.45
N GLU A 145 -18.85 8.95 -12.61
CA GLU A 145 -19.81 8.94 -13.71
C GLU A 145 -19.07 9.04 -15.07
N PRO A 146 -19.62 8.41 -16.15
CA PRO A 146 -18.95 8.35 -17.45
C PRO A 146 -18.51 9.72 -17.99
N ASP A 147 -19.34 10.75 -17.83
CA ASP A 147 -19.00 12.10 -18.28
C ASP A 147 -17.88 12.75 -17.48
N ARG A 148 -17.80 12.46 -16.19
CA ARG A 148 -16.70 12.89 -15.33
C ARG A 148 -15.40 12.19 -15.71
N LEU A 149 -15.47 10.89 -15.97
CA LEU A 149 -14.33 10.11 -16.45
C LEU A 149 -13.80 10.65 -17.79
N ARG A 150 -14.70 10.90 -18.76
CA ARG A 150 -14.30 11.50 -20.06
C ARG A 150 -13.61 12.86 -19.89
N LYS A 151 -14.12 13.70 -18.98
CA LYS A 151 -13.49 15.01 -18.69
C LYS A 151 -12.11 14.87 -18.05
N LYS A 152 -11.91 13.88 -17.17
CA LYS A 152 -10.61 13.58 -16.57
C LYS A 152 -9.61 13.08 -17.60
N MET A 153 -10.02 12.12 -18.46
CA MET A 153 -9.18 11.55 -19.52
C MET A 153 -8.76 12.60 -20.55
N ARG A 154 -9.65 13.52 -20.94
CA ARG A 154 -9.28 14.62 -21.87
C ARG A 154 -8.24 15.61 -21.29
N LYS A 155 -8.06 15.62 -19.97
CA LYS A 155 -7.10 16.47 -19.26
C LYS A 155 -5.90 15.69 -18.73
N ALA A 156 -5.86 14.38 -19.00
CA ALA A 156 -4.74 13.53 -18.60
C ALA A 156 -3.48 13.96 -19.36
N PHE A 157 -2.35 13.86 -18.67
CA PHE A 157 -1.07 14.03 -19.31
C PHE A 157 -0.80 12.87 -20.27
N LEU A 158 -0.42 13.18 -21.47
CA LEU A 158 0.00 12.22 -22.47
C LEU A 158 1.13 12.83 -23.30
N ASP A 159 2.34 12.30 -23.14
CA ASP A 159 3.46 12.61 -24.00
C ASP A 159 3.75 11.37 -24.87
N PRO A 160 3.65 11.48 -26.20
CA PRO A 160 3.93 10.34 -27.09
C PRO A 160 5.36 9.80 -27.00
N ASN A 161 6.30 10.58 -26.48
CA ASN A 161 7.70 10.21 -26.31
C ASN A 161 8.03 9.67 -24.91
N GLU A 162 7.06 9.69 -24.00
CA GLU A 162 7.22 9.26 -22.60
C GLU A 162 6.48 7.94 -22.38
N GLU A 163 7.22 6.83 -22.31
CA GLU A 163 6.65 5.49 -22.02
C GLU A 163 5.92 5.42 -20.68
N ASN A 164 6.28 6.29 -19.73
CA ASN A 164 5.69 6.34 -18.39
C ASN A 164 4.50 7.32 -18.27
N SER A 165 3.78 7.57 -19.35
CA SER A 165 2.56 8.36 -19.31
C SER A 165 1.44 7.63 -18.55
N PRO A 166 0.68 8.32 -17.65
CA PRO A 166 -0.45 7.71 -16.92
C PRO A 166 -1.46 7.00 -17.81
N VAL A 167 -1.63 7.46 -19.05
CA VAL A 167 -2.56 6.85 -20.00
C VAL A 167 -2.03 5.49 -20.48
N TYR A 168 -0.72 5.38 -20.74
CA TYR A 168 -0.12 4.11 -21.13
C TYR A 168 -0.13 3.10 -19.99
N GLU A 169 0.16 3.53 -18.75
CA GLU A 169 0.05 2.67 -17.56
C GLU A 169 -1.38 2.11 -17.38
N LEU A 170 -2.42 2.94 -17.63
CA LEU A 170 -3.81 2.47 -17.59
C LEU A 170 -4.11 1.44 -18.68
N ILE A 171 -3.59 1.65 -19.90
CA ILE A 171 -3.75 0.72 -21.01
C ILE A 171 -3.09 -0.60 -20.66
N GLU A 172 -1.84 -0.58 -20.23
CA GLU A 172 -1.03 -1.77 -19.94
C GLU A 172 -1.56 -2.56 -18.75
N HIS A 173 -1.83 -1.88 -17.63
CA HIS A 173 -2.09 -2.59 -16.36
C HIS A 173 -3.56 -2.82 -16.05
N ILE A 174 -4.49 -2.11 -16.74
CA ILE A 174 -5.93 -2.21 -16.45
C ILE A 174 -6.73 -2.65 -17.66
N ILE A 175 -6.48 -2.07 -18.84
CA ILE A 175 -7.32 -2.34 -20.01
C ILE A 175 -6.87 -3.61 -20.72
N PHE A 176 -5.58 -3.80 -20.89
CA PHE A 176 -4.96 -4.96 -21.54
C PHE A 176 -3.85 -5.55 -20.66
N PRO A 177 -4.17 -6.04 -19.45
CA PRO A 177 -3.17 -6.70 -18.62
C PRO A 177 -2.72 -8.00 -19.31
N GLU A 178 -1.39 -8.16 -19.45
CA GLU A 178 -0.78 -9.40 -19.94
C GLU A 178 -0.83 -10.51 -18.88
#